data_f538aaab4512b6d8b3b41f1ae5cefad2
#
_entry.id   f538aaab4512b6d8b3b41f1ae5cefad2
#
_cell.length_a   1.000
_cell.length_b   1.000
_cell.length_c   1.000
_cell.angle_alpha   90.00
_cell.angle_beta   90.00
_cell.angle_gamma   90.00
#
_symmetry.space_group_name_H-M   'P 1'
#
loop_
_entity.id
_entity.type
_entity.pdbx_description
1 polymer ?
#
loop_
_entity_poly.entity_id
_entity_poly.type
_entity_poly.pdbx_seq_one_letter_code
_entity_poly.pdbx_strand_id
1 'polypeptide(L)'
;MRIGELARRSGVSERSLRYYEVQGLLRAERTPGGHRDYGEWAVDRVVRIQTLYAAGLSSKKIAQLLPCMRDADGRPNEIATPRLVRELTAQRDRIDHMITDLIRSREVLDEVIDTASEGSTAGPAPLTRRR
;
A
#
# COMPACT_ATOMS: atom_id res chain seq x y z
N MET A 1 -21.77 3.18 -7.33
CA MET A 1 -21.33 4.57 -7.08
C MET A 1 -20.53 5.10 -8.25
N ARG A 2 -20.48 6.40 -8.39
CA ARG A 2 -19.66 7.05 -9.41
C ARG A 2 -18.21 7.14 -8.98
N ILE A 3 -17.32 7.42 -9.93
CA ILE A 3 -15.89 7.46 -9.68
C ILE A 3 -15.50 8.50 -8.61
N GLY A 4 -16.18 9.65 -8.58
CA GLY A 4 -15.89 10.67 -7.56
C GLY A 4 -16.17 10.21 -6.15
N GLU A 5 -17.25 9.45 -5.96
CA GLU A 5 -17.56 8.89 -4.65
C GLU A 5 -16.57 7.80 -4.27
N LEU A 6 -16.20 6.95 -5.22
CA LEU A 6 -15.19 5.91 -4.99
C LEU A 6 -13.86 6.54 -4.59
N ALA A 7 -13.46 7.61 -5.27
CA ALA A 7 -12.23 8.34 -4.94
C ALA A 7 -12.28 8.89 -3.51
N ARG A 8 -13.40 9.51 -3.15
CA ARG A 8 -13.57 10.08 -1.81
C ARG A 8 -13.53 9.00 -0.73
N ARG A 9 -14.21 7.89 -0.96
CA ARG A 9 -14.32 6.81 0.03
C ARG A 9 -13.06 5.98 0.16
N SER A 10 -12.29 5.83 -0.91
CA SER A 10 -11.05 5.04 -0.91
C SER A 10 -9.81 5.88 -0.58
N GLY A 11 -9.91 7.19 -0.69
CA GLY A 11 -8.76 8.08 -0.54
C GLY A 11 -7.81 8.08 -1.73
N VAL A 12 -8.24 7.54 -2.87
CA VAL A 12 -7.44 7.44 -4.09
C VAL A 12 -8.00 8.39 -5.14
N SER A 13 -7.13 9.09 -5.85
CA SER A 13 -7.56 10.06 -6.85
C SER A 13 -8.30 9.40 -8.01
N GLU A 14 -9.19 10.15 -8.66
CA GLU A 14 -9.88 9.65 -9.85
C GLU A 14 -8.91 9.26 -10.95
N ARG A 15 -7.81 10.00 -11.08
CA ARG A 15 -6.77 9.68 -12.06
C ARG A 15 -6.17 8.31 -11.81
N SER A 16 -5.84 8.00 -10.55
CA SER A 16 -5.32 6.68 -10.20
C SER A 16 -6.34 5.59 -10.43
N LEU A 17 -7.61 5.85 -10.13
CA LEU A 17 -8.68 4.89 -10.37
C LEU A 17 -8.82 4.57 -11.87
N ARG A 18 -8.73 5.57 -12.74
CA ARG A 18 -8.75 5.36 -14.19
C ARG A 18 -7.55 4.54 -14.64
N TYR A 19 -6.38 4.82 -14.04
CA TYR A 19 -5.18 4.03 -14.32
C TYR A 19 -5.38 2.56 -13.92
N TYR A 20 -5.98 2.33 -12.76
CA TYR A 20 -6.27 0.95 -12.31
C TYR A 20 -7.19 0.23 -13.29
N GLU A 21 -8.18 0.91 -13.85
CA GLU A 21 -9.03 0.32 -14.89
C GLU A 21 -8.20 -0.05 -16.13
N VAL A 22 -7.35 0.86 -16.59
CA VAL A 22 -6.51 0.61 -17.77
C VAL A 22 -5.61 -0.59 -17.54
N GLN A 23 -5.11 -0.76 -16.33
CA GLN A 23 -4.23 -1.89 -15.99
C GLN A 23 -5.01 -3.19 -15.72
N GLY A 24 -6.33 -3.16 -15.80
CA GLY A 24 -7.14 -4.35 -15.56
C GLY A 24 -7.30 -4.72 -14.10
N LEU A 25 -7.00 -3.79 -13.19
CA LEU A 25 -7.05 -4.04 -11.75
C LEU A 25 -8.42 -3.71 -11.15
N LEU A 26 -9.16 -2.85 -11.81
CA LEU A 26 -10.46 -2.37 -11.35
C LEU A 26 -11.43 -2.42 -12.52
N ARG A 27 -12.65 -2.83 -12.24
CA ARG A 27 -13.67 -2.90 -13.28
C ARG A 27 -14.90 -2.13 -12.85
N ALA A 28 -15.45 -1.34 -13.78
CA ALA A 28 -16.69 -0.65 -13.59
C ALA A 28 -17.75 -1.25 -14.50
N GLU A 29 -18.99 -1.19 -14.07
CA GLU A 29 -20.12 -1.48 -14.95
C GLU A 29 -20.55 -0.18 -15.60
N ARG A 30 -21.16 -0.29 -16.78
CA ARG A 30 -21.70 0.88 -17.49
C ARG A 30 -23.18 0.97 -17.22
N THR A 31 -23.65 2.16 -16.84
CA THR A 31 -25.08 2.42 -16.73
C THR A 31 -25.67 2.52 -18.13
N PRO A 32 -27.01 2.45 -18.27
CA PRO A 32 -27.66 2.67 -19.58
C PRO A 32 -27.28 4.01 -20.21
N GLY A 33 -26.93 5.03 -19.42
CA GLY A 33 -26.47 6.30 -19.93
C GLY A 33 -24.99 6.34 -20.29
N GLY A 34 -24.28 5.21 -20.23
CA GLY A 34 -22.87 5.13 -20.59
C GLY A 34 -21.89 5.57 -19.51
N HIS A 35 -22.37 5.87 -18.32
CA HIS A 35 -21.51 6.28 -17.20
C HIS A 35 -20.95 5.06 -16.47
N ARG A 36 -19.76 5.23 -15.86
CA ARG A 36 -19.17 4.19 -15.02
C ARG A 36 -19.91 4.09 -13.71
N ASP A 37 -20.16 2.87 -13.28
CA ASP A 37 -20.78 2.59 -12.00
C ASP A 37 -19.95 1.52 -11.28
N TYR A 38 -19.58 1.80 -10.03
CA TYR A 38 -18.76 0.91 -9.21
C TYR A 38 -19.59 0.33 -8.09
N GLY A 39 -19.45 -0.97 -7.86
CA GLY A 39 -20.11 -1.63 -6.73
C GLY A 39 -19.43 -1.27 -5.41
N GLU A 40 -20.09 -1.55 -4.31
CA GLU A 40 -19.56 -1.29 -2.97
C GLU A 40 -18.23 -2.02 -2.72
N TRP A 41 -18.06 -3.20 -3.32
CA TRP A 41 -16.83 -3.99 -3.21
C TRP A 41 -15.62 -3.25 -3.75
N ALA A 42 -15.82 -2.25 -4.61
CA ALA A 42 -14.72 -1.54 -5.23
C ALA A 42 -13.89 -0.75 -4.23
N VAL A 43 -14.50 -0.28 -3.15
CA VAL A 43 -13.76 0.47 -2.11
C VAL A 43 -12.65 -0.40 -1.52
N ASP A 44 -12.99 -1.60 -1.07
CA ASP A 44 -12.00 -2.53 -0.51
C ASP A 44 -10.98 -2.95 -1.58
N ARG A 45 -11.44 -3.19 -2.80
CA ARG A 45 -10.56 -3.56 -3.90
C ARG A 45 -9.50 -2.48 -4.14
N VAL A 46 -9.90 -1.24 -4.20
CA VAL A 46 -8.99 -0.11 -4.43
C VAL A 46 -8.00 0.04 -3.29
N VAL A 47 -8.45 -0.08 -2.06
CA VAL A 47 -7.56 -0.01 -0.89
C VAL A 47 -6.51 -1.12 -0.94
N ARG A 48 -6.91 -2.33 -1.30
CA ARG A 48 -5.97 -3.45 -1.43
C ARG A 48 -4.98 -3.25 -2.55
N ILE A 49 -5.43 -2.74 -3.70
CA ILE A 49 -4.55 -2.42 -4.83
C ILE A 49 -3.49 -1.41 -4.37
N GLN A 50 -3.91 -0.35 -3.70
CA GLN A 50 -3.00 0.67 -3.22
C GLN A 50 -1.99 0.11 -2.23
N THR A 51 -2.44 -0.75 -1.33
CA THR A 51 -1.57 -1.42 -0.36
C THR A 51 -0.52 -2.28 -1.06
N LEU A 52 -0.90 -2.99 -2.11
CA LEU A 52 0.02 -3.84 -2.85
C LEU A 52 1.04 -3.02 -3.65
N TYR A 53 0.63 -1.89 -4.22
CA TYR A 53 1.58 -0.96 -4.85
C TYR A 53 2.58 -0.42 -3.83
N ALA A 54 2.12 -0.10 -2.63
CA ALA A 54 3.00 0.38 -1.56
C ALA A 54 4.02 -0.69 -1.15
N ALA A 55 3.68 -1.96 -1.30
CA ALA A 55 4.58 -3.07 -1.03
C ALA A 55 5.59 -3.30 -2.15
N GLY A 56 5.54 -2.51 -3.22
CA GLY A 56 6.49 -2.60 -4.33
C GLY A 56 6.10 -3.55 -5.44
N LEU A 57 4.85 -4.04 -5.46
CA LEU A 57 4.43 -4.93 -6.53
C LEU A 57 4.09 -4.13 -7.79
N SER A 58 4.37 -4.72 -8.96
CA SER A 58 4.00 -4.14 -10.23
C SER A 58 2.52 -4.36 -10.53
N SER A 59 1.97 -3.56 -11.45
CA SER A 59 0.59 -3.75 -11.91
C SER A 59 0.36 -5.18 -12.40
N LYS A 60 1.33 -5.72 -13.12
CA LYS A 60 1.25 -7.09 -13.65
C LYS A 60 1.14 -8.12 -12.53
N LYS A 61 1.96 -7.96 -11.49
CA LYS A 61 1.93 -8.88 -10.34
C LYS A 61 0.61 -8.74 -9.59
N ILE A 62 0.15 -7.52 -9.38
CA ILE A 62 -1.14 -7.28 -8.71
C ILE A 62 -2.27 -7.95 -9.51
N ALA A 63 -2.27 -7.80 -10.83
CA ALA A 63 -3.29 -8.43 -11.68
C ALA A 63 -3.28 -9.96 -11.53
N GLN A 64 -2.13 -10.57 -11.32
CA GLN A 64 -2.02 -12.00 -11.10
C GLN A 64 -2.59 -12.43 -9.74
N LEU A 65 -2.58 -11.53 -8.76
CA LEU A 65 -3.05 -11.83 -7.41
C LEU A 65 -4.55 -11.66 -7.25
N LEU A 66 -5.14 -10.69 -7.96
CA LEU A 66 -6.55 -10.35 -7.75
C LEU A 66 -7.49 -11.55 -7.86
N PRO A 67 -7.33 -12.47 -8.85
CA PRO A 67 -8.21 -13.64 -8.91
C PRO A 67 -8.07 -14.59 -7.72
N CYS A 68 -6.92 -14.54 -7.03
CA CYS A 68 -6.65 -15.41 -5.89
C CYS A 68 -7.07 -14.77 -4.57
N MET A 69 -7.43 -13.49 -4.59
CA MET A 69 -7.86 -12.78 -3.40
C MET A 69 -9.34 -13.04 -3.15
N ARG A 70 -9.70 -13.00 -1.88
CA ARG A 70 -11.11 -13.16 -1.51
C ARG A 70 -11.88 -11.92 -1.94
N ASP A 71 -12.99 -12.15 -2.59
CA ASP A 71 -13.92 -11.08 -2.94
C ASP A 71 -14.88 -10.82 -1.78
N ALA A 72 -15.97 -10.10 -2.07
CA ALA A 72 -16.97 -9.77 -1.07
C ALA A 72 -17.62 -10.99 -0.41
N ASP A 73 -17.62 -12.13 -1.10
CA ASP A 73 -18.16 -13.39 -0.59
C ASP A 73 -17.17 -14.14 0.28
N GLY A 74 -15.95 -13.66 0.38
CA GLY A 74 -14.89 -14.29 1.16
C GLY A 74 -14.25 -15.48 0.46
N ARG A 75 -14.48 -15.65 -0.84
CA ARG A 75 -13.93 -16.75 -1.62
C ARG A 75 -13.00 -16.24 -2.72
N PRO A 76 -11.87 -16.90 -2.96
CA PRO A 76 -11.05 -16.54 -4.10
C PRO A 76 -11.69 -17.07 -5.39
N ASN A 77 -11.53 -16.33 -6.49
CA ASN A 77 -12.01 -16.74 -7.79
C ASN A 77 -11.15 -17.87 -8.38
N GLU A 78 -9.87 -17.87 -8.01
CA GLU A 78 -8.91 -18.89 -8.47
C GLU A 78 -8.02 -19.30 -7.32
N ILE A 79 -7.46 -20.51 -7.45
CA ILE A 79 -6.50 -21.03 -6.49
C ILE A 79 -5.10 -20.68 -6.99
N ALA A 80 -4.29 -20.09 -6.10
CA ALA A 80 -2.93 -19.73 -6.44
C ALA A 80 -2.09 -20.97 -6.71
N THR A 81 -1.25 -20.92 -7.76
CA THR A 81 -0.33 -22.01 -8.05
C THR A 81 0.77 -22.06 -6.99
N PRO A 82 1.40 -23.23 -6.78
CA PRO A 82 2.53 -23.31 -5.85
C PRO A 82 3.67 -22.36 -6.20
N ARG A 83 3.91 -22.13 -7.49
CA ARG A 83 4.91 -21.16 -7.94
C ARG A 83 4.58 -19.74 -7.49
N LEU A 84 3.33 -19.34 -7.68
CA LEU A 84 2.88 -18.02 -7.26
C LEU A 84 2.99 -17.87 -5.74
N VAL A 85 2.60 -18.88 -4.98
CA VAL A 85 2.72 -18.86 -3.53
C VAL A 85 4.18 -18.67 -3.10
N ARG A 86 5.12 -19.34 -3.78
CA ARG A 86 6.55 -19.16 -3.48
C ARG A 86 7.02 -17.73 -3.78
N GLU A 87 6.58 -17.17 -4.89
CA GLU A 87 6.93 -15.80 -5.26
C GLU A 87 6.40 -14.80 -4.23
N LEU A 88 5.17 -15.01 -3.79
CA LEU A 88 4.54 -14.15 -2.79
C LEU A 88 5.20 -14.28 -1.42
N THR A 89 5.59 -15.48 -1.06
CA THR A 89 6.32 -15.73 0.18
C THR A 89 7.66 -15.00 0.18
N ALA A 90 8.39 -15.07 -0.94
CA ALA A 90 9.64 -14.34 -1.08
C ALA A 90 9.43 -12.82 -1.00
N GLN A 91 8.34 -12.33 -1.58
CA GLN A 91 8.02 -10.90 -1.51
C GLN A 91 7.71 -10.48 -0.08
N ARG A 92 6.93 -11.30 0.65
CA ARG A 92 6.63 -11.04 2.06
C ARG A 92 7.91 -11.03 2.90
N ASP A 93 8.80 -11.97 2.65
CA ASP A 93 10.07 -12.05 3.40
C ASP A 93 10.92 -10.81 3.18
N ARG A 94 10.93 -10.27 1.97
CA ARG A 94 11.62 -9.00 1.68
C ARG A 94 11.02 -7.85 2.48
N ILE A 95 9.70 -7.82 2.60
CA ILE A 95 9.01 -6.80 3.39
C ILE A 95 9.38 -6.95 4.87
N ASP A 96 9.44 -8.18 5.38
CA ASP A 96 9.84 -8.42 6.76
C ASP A 96 11.25 -7.90 7.04
N HIS A 97 12.18 -8.10 6.10
CA HIS A 97 13.53 -7.55 6.22
C HIS A 97 13.51 -6.01 6.23
N MET A 98 12.70 -5.39 5.37
CA MET A 98 12.57 -3.94 5.35
C MET A 98 12.00 -3.42 6.67
N ILE A 99 11.02 -4.11 7.24
CA ILE A 99 10.45 -3.75 8.55
C ILE A 99 11.54 -3.79 9.61
N THR A 100 12.33 -4.84 9.65
CA THR A 100 13.43 -4.98 10.61
C THR A 100 14.44 -3.85 10.45
N ASP A 101 14.83 -3.55 9.21
CA ASP A 101 15.78 -2.47 8.93
C ASP A 101 15.23 -1.11 9.34
N LEU A 102 13.94 -0.87 9.09
CA LEU A 102 13.31 0.38 9.49
C LEU A 102 13.22 0.53 11.01
N ILE A 103 12.97 -0.56 11.73
CA ILE A 103 12.98 -0.55 13.19
C ILE A 103 14.36 -0.17 13.69
N ARG A 104 15.42 -0.72 13.11
CA ARG A 104 16.80 -0.37 13.49
C ARG A 104 17.09 1.09 13.21
N SER A 105 16.65 1.59 12.08
CA SER A 105 16.82 3.01 11.73
C SER A 105 16.12 3.90 12.75
N ARG A 106 14.91 3.52 13.14
CA ARG A 106 14.14 4.25 14.15
C ARG A 106 14.87 4.27 15.49
N GLU A 107 15.44 3.14 15.88
CA GLU A 107 16.22 3.06 17.11
C GLU A 107 17.42 4.01 17.10
N VAL A 108 18.11 4.09 16.00
CA VAL A 108 19.23 5.05 15.85
C VAL A 108 18.76 6.49 15.94
N LEU A 109 17.63 6.80 15.29
CA LEU A 109 17.05 8.14 15.38
C LEU A 109 16.65 8.48 16.82
N ASP A 110 16.07 7.51 17.52
CA ASP A 110 15.70 7.71 18.92
C ASP A 110 16.93 8.02 19.79
N GLU A 111 18.03 7.32 19.56
CA GLU A 111 19.29 7.63 20.26
C GLU A 111 19.76 9.04 19.98
N VAL A 112 19.71 9.47 18.72
CA VAL A 112 20.13 10.82 18.33
C VAL A 112 19.22 11.86 18.98
N ILE A 113 17.91 11.61 18.94
CA ILE A 113 16.92 12.51 19.54
C ILE A 113 17.14 12.61 21.05
N ASP A 114 17.34 11.50 21.72
CA ASP A 114 17.57 11.48 23.17
C ASP A 114 18.85 12.23 23.53
N THR A 115 19.92 12.01 22.80
CA THR A 115 21.18 12.70 23.01
C THR A 115 21.03 14.21 22.79
N ALA A 116 20.33 14.61 21.73
CA ALA A 116 20.08 16.01 21.44
C ALA A 116 19.19 16.64 22.52
N SER A 117 18.20 15.91 23.00
CA SER A 117 17.31 16.40 24.06
C SER A 117 18.04 16.54 25.39
N GLU A 118 18.92 15.62 25.73
CA GLU A 118 19.77 15.73 26.91
C GLU A 118 20.65 16.96 26.84
N GLY A 119 21.26 17.20 25.68
CA GLY A 119 22.06 18.39 25.46
C GLY A 119 21.26 19.67 25.63
N SER A 120 20.03 19.69 25.12
CA SER A 120 19.14 20.82 25.30
C SER A 120 18.75 21.01 26.76
N THR A 121 18.44 19.95 27.44
CA THR A 121 17.99 19.98 28.81
C THR A 121 19.11 20.36 29.77
N ALA A 122 20.31 20.02 29.42
CA ALA A 122 21.50 20.37 30.22
C ALA A 122 21.82 21.86 30.17
N GLY A 123 21.04 22.63 29.46
CA GLY A 123 21.24 24.07 29.35
C GLY A 123 22.25 24.42 28.30
N PRO A 124 22.63 25.70 28.24
CA PRO A 124 23.53 26.15 27.18
C PRO A 124 24.84 25.42 27.27
N ALA A 125 25.01 24.49 26.41
CA ALA A 125 26.25 23.76 26.34
C ALA A 125 27.35 24.72 25.94
N PRO A 126 28.51 24.61 26.54
CA PRO A 126 29.62 25.39 26.06
C PRO A 126 29.89 25.01 24.65
N LEU A 127 29.78 25.93 23.80
CA LEU A 127 29.92 25.68 22.39
C LEU A 127 31.33 25.53 22.00
N THR A 128 31.92 24.74 22.68
CA THR A 128 33.24 24.52 22.37
C THR A 128 33.29 23.67 21.19
N ARG A 129 33.41 23.45 20.72
CA ARG A 129 33.41 22.71 20.08
C ARG A 129 33.96 22.52 19.15
N ARG A 130 34.18 22.21 18.98
CA ARG A 130 34.57 21.97 18.34
C ARG A 130 35.05 22.18 17.46
N ARG A 131 35.65 21.98 16.95
CA ARG A 131 36.02 22.16 16.10
C ARG A 131 36.40 21.68 15.37
#